data_83adf2bda2a074f162e81a50e57853f8
#
_entry.id   83adf2bda2a074f162e81a50e57853f8
#
_cell.length_a   1.000
_cell.length_b   1.000
_cell.length_c   1.000
_cell.angle_alpha   90.00
_cell.angle_beta   90.00
_cell.angle_gamma   90.00
#
_symmetry.space_group_name_H-M   'P 1'
#
loop_
_entity.id
_entity.type
_entity.pdbx_description
1 polymer ?
#
loop_
_entity_poly.entity_id
_entity_poly.type
_entity_poly.pdbx_seq_one_letter_code
_entity_poly.pdbx_strand_id
1 'polypeptide(L)'
;MPQTFAGYTECSVRAFEFNPKSQEIVDRKQEILRDIAQHHGNNPTSVLFYGFNPMILGNSFKQLAVTQITEQTKKFLDTRGVKYSYVAEEDLGNYRKSFDWVVATDEYFTFAKTEEQQQIAIQQATSLAKNVVVTTLRDYKNQDFRDREFSQPLAVHAGNDTKIFLEYHHYDYNDKNAWSTTVYEMNGTDATTYGPYARRSMFFKQMANFSITAGARQFYVHKNLMYKSLIKKNYEHVISISF
;
A
#
# COMPACT_ATOMS: atom_id res chain seq x y z
N MET A 1 4.79 -1.74 -20.94
CA MET A 1 5.57 -1.83 -19.70
C MET A 1 4.74 -2.58 -18.69
N PRO A 2 5.29 -3.47 -17.86
CA PRO A 2 4.51 -4.05 -16.79
C PRO A 2 4.04 -2.91 -15.88
N GLN A 3 2.75 -2.83 -15.67
CA GLN A 3 2.18 -1.83 -14.79
C GLN A 3 2.58 -2.20 -13.36
N THR A 4 3.13 -1.24 -12.65
CA THR A 4 3.77 -1.39 -11.35
C THR A 4 2.84 -1.00 -10.21
N PHE A 5 3.25 -1.26 -8.97
CA PHE A 5 2.59 -0.75 -7.77
C PHE A 5 2.39 0.77 -7.80
N ALA A 6 3.34 1.51 -8.38
CA ALA A 6 3.21 2.96 -8.61
C ALA A 6 1.92 3.32 -9.37
N GLY A 7 1.65 2.63 -10.48
CA GLY A 7 0.42 2.86 -11.25
C GLY A 7 -0.85 2.47 -10.49
N TYR A 8 -0.81 1.43 -9.66
CA TYR A 8 -1.93 1.07 -8.80
C TYR A 8 -2.22 2.15 -7.75
N THR A 9 -1.20 2.68 -7.09
CA THR A 9 -1.38 3.73 -6.08
C THR A 9 -1.76 5.09 -6.68
N GLU A 10 -1.51 5.32 -7.97
CA GLU A 10 -2.04 6.49 -8.68
C GLU A 10 -3.56 6.51 -8.69
N CYS A 11 -4.23 5.36 -8.81
CA CYS A 11 -5.69 5.29 -8.66
C CYS A 11 -6.15 5.77 -7.29
N SER A 12 -5.35 5.49 -6.24
CA SER A 12 -5.62 6.00 -4.88
C SER A 12 -5.49 7.51 -4.79
N VAL A 13 -4.52 8.14 -5.50
CA VAL A 13 -4.41 9.60 -5.60
C VAL A 13 -5.67 10.17 -6.22
N ARG A 14 -6.13 9.61 -7.33
CA ARG A 14 -7.32 10.10 -8.04
C ARG A 14 -8.58 9.98 -7.18
N ALA A 15 -8.75 8.84 -6.48
CA ALA A 15 -9.87 8.65 -5.56
C ALA A 15 -9.81 9.64 -4.38
N PHE A 16 -8.61 9.94 -3.88
CA PHE A 16 -8.38 10.87 -2.79
C PHE A 16 -8.66 12.32 -3.21
N GLU A 17 -8.17 12.77 -4.36
CA GLU A 17 -8.39 14.12 -4.87
C GLU A 17 -9.88 14.45 -5.04
N PHE A 18 -10.65 13.47 -5.51
CA PHE A 18 -12.07 13.64 -5.74
C PHE A 18 -12.92 13.53 -4.46
N ASN A 19 -12.36 12.98 -3.37
CA ASN A 19 -13.12 12.70 -2.16
C ASN A 19 -13.29 13.95 -1.27
N PRO A 20 -14.52 14.45 -1.04
CA PRO A 20 -14.75 15.62 -0.18
C PRO A 20 -14.35 15.35 1.29
N LYS A 21 -14.22 14.08 1.70
CA LYS A 21 -13.79 13.67 3.05
C LYS A 21 -12.31 13.33 3.12
N SER A 22 -11.50 13.87 2.20
CA SER A 22 -10.06 13.57 2.12
C SER A 22 -9.33 13.87 3.44
N GLN A 23 -9.72 14.93 4.18
CA GLN A 23 -9.12 15.26 5.46
C GLN A 23 -9.44 14.20 6.54
N GLU A 24 -10.68 13.72 6.62
CA GLU A 24 -11.06 12.64 7.55
C GLU A 24 -10.25 11.36 7.29
N ILE A 25 -9.93 11.10 6.01
CA ILE A 25 -9.09 9.97 5.62
C ILE A 25 -7.67 10.17 6.13
N VAL A 26 -7.09 11.36 5.97
CA VAL A 26 -5.75 11.69 6.50
C VAL A 26 -5.73 11.47 8.00
N ASP A 27 -6.68 12.06 8.74
CA ASP A 27 -6.73 12.01 10.20
C ASP A 27 -6.78 10.56 10.71
N ARG A 28 -7.62 9.72 10.09
CA ARG A 28 -7.72 8.30 10.44
C ARG A 28 -6.44 7.51 10.12
N LYS A 29 -5.77 7.82 9.01
CA LYS A 29 -4.50 7.18 8.66
C LYS A 29 -3.38 7.59 9.62
N GLN A 30 -3.43 8.83 10.12
CA GLN A 30 -2.53 9.32 11.16
C GLN A 30 -2.74 8.62 12.50
N GLU A 31 -3.97 8.28 12.85
CA GLU A 31 -4.27 7.49 14.07
C GLU A 31 -3.57 6.12 14.00
N ILE A 32 -3.65 5.44 12.85
CA ILE A 32 -2.97 4.14 12.67
C ILE A 32 -1.46 4.27 12.93
N LEU A 33 -0.80 5.31 12.40
CA LEU A 33 0.63 5.53 12.64
C LEU A 33 0.93 5.81 14.11
N ARG A 34 0.09 6.60 14.80
CA ARG A 34 0.25 6.89 16.24
C ARG A 34 0.12 5.62 17.09
N ASP A 35 -0.87 4.78 16.78
CA ASP A 35 -1.09 3.53 17.50
C ASP A 35 0.08 2.56 17.32
N ILE A 36 0.65 2.48 16.10
CA ILE A 36 1.86 1.71 15.85
C ILE A 36 3.05 2.30 16.62
N ALA A 37 3.22 3.62 16.60
CA ALA A 37 4.28 4.31 17.33
C ALA A 37 4.18 4.06 18.84
N GLN A 38 2.99 4.11 19.40
CA GLN A 38 2.73 3.78 20.80
C GLN A 38 3.09 2.32 21.12
N HIS A 39 2.72 1.38 20.23
CA HIS A 39 3.05 -0.03 20.39
C HIS A 39 4.57 -0.28 20.45
N HIS A 40 5.33 0.41 19.61
CA HIS A 40 6.79 0.29 19.56
C HIS A 40 7.53 1.23 20.52
N GLY A 41 6.83 2.10 21.24
CA GLY A 41 7.42 3.08 22.15
C GLY A 41 8.31 4.12 21.46
N ASN A 42 8.13 4.34 20.15
CA ASN A 42 9.03 5.14 19.32
C ASN A 42 8.26 5.85 18.20
N ASN A 43 8.37 7.17 18.13
CA ASN A 43 7.89 7.98 17.01
C ASN A 43 9.00 8.04 15.93
N PRO A 44 8.73 7.65 14.69
CA PRO A 44 9.73 7.71 13.64
C PRO A 44 10.06 9.16 13.28
N THR A 45 11.33 9.44 13.04
CA THR A 45 11.80 10.73 12.53
C THR A 45 12.09 10.69 11.04
N SER A 46 12.46 9.52 10.53
CA SER A 46 12.71 9.25 9.11
C SER A 46 11.85 8.09 8.61
N VAL A 47 11.09 8.33 7.54
CA VAL A 47 10.13 7.34 7.01
C VAL A 47 10.23 7.27 5.49
N LEU A 48 10.26 6.03 4.97
CA LEU A 48 10.12 5.75 3.54
C LEU A 48 8.73 5.16 3.27
N PHE A 49 7.99 5.73 2.34
CA PHE A 49 6.74 5.18 1.83
C PHE A 49 6.91 4.54 0.46
N TYR A 50 6.35 3.36 0.30
CA TYR A 50 6.16 2.72 -1.00
C TYR A 50 4.79 3.14 -1.57
N GLY A 51 4.82 3.82 -2.71
CA GLY A 51 3.62 4.35 -3.35
C GLY A 51 2.99 5.52 -2.59
N PHE A 52 1.84 5.98 -3.10
CA PHE A 52 1.06 7.01 -2.43
C PHE A 52 0.28 6.43 -1.25
N ASN A 53 0.35 7.12 -0.13
CA ASN A 53 -0.47 6.87 1.04
C ASN A 53 -0.88 8.19 1.70
N PRO A 54 -2.16 8.38 2.08
CA PRO A 54 -2.61 9.59 2.76
C PRO A 54 -1.89 9.89 4.09
N MET A 55 -1.24 8.88 4.67
CA MET A 55 -0.37 9.08 5.84
C MET A 55 0.74 10.10 5.59
N ILE A 56 1.15 10.30 4.33
CA ILE A 56 2.17 11.28 3.93
C ILE A 56 1.68 12.70 4.21
N LEU A 57 0.39 12.98 4.06
CA LEU A 57 -0.17 14.33 4.02
C LEU A 57 -0.35 14.97 5.40
N GLY A 58 -0.35 14.23 6.46
CA GLY A 58 -0.65 14.75 7.81
C GLY A 58 0.54 14.77 8.76
N ASN A 59 1.75 14.45 8.28
CA ASN A 59 2.91 14.27 9.14
C ASN A 59 4.01 15.30 8.90
N SER A 60 4.66 15.68 9.98
CA SER A 60 5.89 16.46 9.99
C SER A 60 7.09 15.55 10.30
N PHE A 61 7.32 14.50 9.49
CA PHE A 61 8.56 13.73 9.58
C PHE A 61 9.75 14.64 9.28
N LYS A 62 10.83 14.52 10.04
CA LYS A 62 12.07 15.28 9.76
C LYS A 62 12.66 14.88 8.42
N GLN A 63 12.53 13.61 8.07
CA GLN A 63 12.95 13.06 6.79
C GLN A 63 11.82 12.17 6.25
N LEU A 64 11.19 12.63 5.19
CA LEU A 64 10.19 11.88 4.42
C LEU A 64 10.79 11.50 3.08
N ALA A 65 10.75 10.23 2.75
CA ALA A 65 11.10 9.72 1.44
C ALA A 65 9.94 8.93 0.84
N VAL A 66 9.84 8.93 -0.48
CA VAL A 66 8.81 8.20 -1.22
C VAL A 66 9.47 7.48 -2.40
N THR A 67 9.09 6.24 -2.62
CA THR A 67 9.51 5.42 -3.77
C THR A 67 8.29 4.84 -4.50
N GLN A 68 8.48 4.33 -5.70
CA GLN A 68 7.42 3.70 -6.49
C GLN A 68 6.16 4.58 -6.65
N ILE A 69 6.36 5.83 -7.05
CA ILE A 69 5.29 6.77 -7.41
C ILE A 69 5.45 7.25 -8.85
N THR A 70 4.32 7.57 -9.49
CA THR A 70 4.27 8.12 -10.84
C THR A 70 4.54 9.63 -10.83
N GLU A 71 4.83 10.20 -12.02
CA GLU A 71 4.96 11.66 -12.17
C GLU A 71 3.67 12.39 -11.78
N GLN A 72 2.50 11.81 -12.01
CA GLN A 72 1.24 12.38 -11.58
C GLN A 72 1.15 12.42 -10.05
N THR A 73 1.58 11.35 -9.35
CA THR A 73 1.63 11.33 -7.89
C THR A 73 2.63 12.35 -7.35
N LYS A 74 3.79 12.52 -7.97
CA LYS A 74 4.77 13.56 -7.58
C LYS A 74 4.14 14.95 -7.68
N LYS A 75 3.53 15.26 -8.83
CA LYS A 75 2.84 16.54 -9.05
C LYS A 75 1.74 16.79 -8.00
N PHE A 76 0.99 15.75 -7.63
CA PHE A 76 -0.02 15.84 -6.58
C PHE A 76 0.61 16.21 -5.23
N LEU A 77 1.68 15.52 -4.80
CA LEU A 77 2.36 15.80 -3.54
C LEU A 77 2.94 17.21 -3.51
N ASP A 78 3.55 17.65 -4.62
CA ASP A 78 4.10 19.01 -4.76
C ASP A 78 3.00 20.08 -4.64
N THR A 79 1.86 19.85 -5.29
CA THR A 79 0.69 20.76 -5.21
C THR A 79 0.14 20.88 -3.78
N ARG A 80 0.27 19.81 -2.99
CA ARG A 80 -0.11 19.80 -1.56
C ARG A 80 0.98 20.35 -0.64
N GLY A 81 2.10 20.80 -1.18
CA GLY A 81 3.21 21.37 -0.41
C GLY A 81 3.95 20.34 0.44
N VAL A 82 3.87 19.06 0.11
CA VAL A 82 4.57 18.01 0.84
C VAL A 82 6.06 18.10 0.54
N LYS A 83 6.88 18.18 1.59
CA LYS A 83 8.34 18.12 1.47
C LYS A 83 8.80 16.68 1.58
N TYR A 84 9.33 16.11 0.51
CA TYR A 84 9.81 14.74 0.45
C TYR A 84 11.04 14.60 -0.45
N SER A 85 11.78 13.50 -0.29
CA SER A 85 12.80 13.07 -1.23
C SER A 85 12.25 11.90 -2.04
N TYR A 86 12.36 11.96 -3.36
CA TYR A 86 12.07 10.79 -4.20
C TYR A 86 13.30 9.88 -4.25
N VAL A 87 13.09 8.59 -4.00
CA VAL A 87 14.11 7.55 -4.12
C VAL A 87 13.71 6.63 -5.27
N ALA A 88 14.54 6.57 -6.30
CA ALA A 88 14.32 5.67 -7.42
C ALA A 88 14.49 4.21 -6.96
N GLU A 89 13.78 3.29 -7.60
CA GLU A 89 13.79 1.87 -7.19
C GLU A 89 15.19 1.25 -7.29
N GLU A 90 15.93 1.61 -8.35
CA GLU A 90 17.32 1.21 -8.58
C GLU A 90 18.30 1.72 -7.51
N ASP A 91 17.98 2.83 -6.86
CA ASP A 91 18.80 3.44 -5.83
C ASP A 91 18.54 2.94 -4.41
N LEU A 92 17.46 2.16 -4.20
CA LEU A 92 17.07 1.70 -2.86
C LEU A 92 18.21 0.98 -2.13
N GLY A 93 19.06 0.26 -2.86
CA GLY A 93 20.22 -0.42 -2.28
C GLY A 93 21.20 0.48 -1.52
N ASN A 94 21.25 1.78 -1.87
CA ASN A 94 22.11 2.79 -1.23
C ASN A 94 21.57 3.26 0.14
N TYR A 95 20.33 2.91 0.48
CA TYR A 95 19.63 3.40 1.68
C TYR A 95 19.49 2.35 2.78
N ARG A 96 20.40 1.37 2.82
CA ARG A 96 20.37 0.31 3.84
C ARG A 96 20.36 0.90 5.25
N LYS A 97 19.35 0.49 6.07
CA LYS A 97 19.14 0.97 7.44
C LYS A 97 19.12 2.51 7.56
N SER A 98 18.57 3.20 6.55
CA SER A 98 18.52 4.67 6.53
C SER A 98 17.26 5.25 7.15
N PHE A 99 16.15 4.51 7.11
CA PHE A 99 14.85 4.98 7.60
C PHE A 99 14.48 4.33 8.92
N ASP A 100 13.95 5.10 9.85
CA ASP A 100 13.43 4.53 11.10
C ASP A 100 12.31 3.54 10.80
N TRP A 101 11.39 3.95 9.90
CA TRP A 101 10.30 3.13 9.43
C TRP A 101 10.24 3.05 7.90
N VAL A 102 9.78 1.91 7.42
CA VAL A 102 9.38 1.69 6.02
C VAL A 102 7.89 1.35 6.00
N VAL A 103 7.09 2.08 5.25
CA VAL A 103 5.63 1.91 5.16
C VAL A 103 5.27 1.40 3.76
N ALA A 104 4.76 0.18 3.69
CA ALA A 104 4.41 -0.54 2.46
C ALA A 104 3.00 -1.13 2.58
N THR A 105 1.98 -0.25 2.55
CA THR A 105 0.56 -0.61 2.70
C THR A 105 -0.11 -0.99 1.38
N ASP A 106 -1.44 -1.11 1.37
CA ASP A 106 -2.25 -1.52 0.21
C ASP A 106 -1.81 -2.88 -0.36
N GLU A 107 -1.47 -3.81 0.54
CA GLU A 107 -1.02 -5.16 0.20
C GLU A 107 0.21 -5.16 -0.74
N TYR A 108 1.14 -4.21 -0.57
CA TYR A 108 2.31 -4.03 -1.43
C TYR A 108 3.01 -5.35 -1.78
N PHE A 109 3.25 -6.22 -0.79
CA PHE A 109 3.98 -7.48 -0.98
C PHE A 109 3.21 -8.53 -1.80
N THR A 110 1.95 -8.27 -2.14
CA THR A 110 1.20 -9.14 -3.07
C THR A 110 1.44 -8.77 -4.54
N PHE A 111 2.04 -7.60 -4.85
CA PHE A 111 2.38 -7.18 -6.21
C PHE A 111 3.63 -7.92 -6.72
N ALA A 112 3.51 -9.24 -6.83
CA ALA A 112 4.57 -10.14 -7.26
C ALA A 112 3.98 -11.26 -8.12
N LYS A 113 4.77 -11.82 -9.03
CA LYS A 113 4.38 -12.98 -9.84
C LYS A 113 4.74 -14.30 -9.16
N THR A 114 5.79 -14.30 -8.35
CA THR A 114 6.31 -15.50 -7.69
C THR A 114 6.50 -15.27 -6.19
N GLU A 115 6.55 -16.36 -5.43
CA GLU A 115 6.85 -16.32 -4.00
C GLU A 115 8.25 -15.80 -3.71
N GLU A 116 9.22 -16.10 -4.58
CA GLU A 116 10.57 -15.57 -4.48
C GLU A 116 10.60 -14.05 -4.59
N GLN A 117 9.83 -13.47 -5.53
CA GLN A 117 9.70 -12.01 -5.63
C GLN A 117 9.08 -11.39 -4.38
N GLN A 118 8.10 -12.05 -3.76
CA GLN A 118 7.55 -11.62 -2.48
C GLN A 118 8.60 -11.61 -1.37
N GLN A 119 9.40 -12.66 -1.29
CA GLN A 119 10.48 -12.77 -0.32
C GLN A 119 11.53 -11.66 -0.53
N ILE A 120 11.95 -11.43 -1.77
CA ILE A 120 12.90 -10.35 -2.12
C ILE A 120 12.34 -8.98 -1.72
N ALA A 121 11.06 -8.70 -1.99
CA ALA A 121 10.45 -7.43 -1.63
C ALA A 121 10.42 -7.21 -0.10
N ILE A 122 10.12 -8.25 0.68
CA ILE A 122 10.19 -8.17 2.15
C ILE A 122 11.63 -7.96 2.63
N GLN A 123 12.59 -8.69 2.08
CA GLN A 123 14.01 -8.52 2.40
C GLN A 123 14.49 -7.11 2.09
N GLN A 124 14.10 -6.55 0.94
CA GLN A 124 14.42 -5.17 0.57
C GLN A 124 13.83 -4.18 1.58
N ALA A 125 12.52 -4.22 1.85
CA ALA A 125 11.89 -3.32 2.82
C ALA A 125 12.54 -3.42 4.21
N THR A 126 12.84 -4.65 4.65
CA THR A 126 13.54 -4.95 5.90
C THR A 126 14.96 -4.35 5.93
N SER A 127 15.68 -4.45 4.82
CA SER A 127 17.05 -3.93 4.73
C SER A 127 17.12 -2.41 4.85
N LEU A 128 16.08 -1.69 4.46
CA LEU A 128 15.97 -0.24 4.49
C LEU A 128 15.56 0.29 5.86
N ALA A 129 14.75 -0.47 6.61
CA ALA A 129 14.24 -0.06 7.92
C ALA A 129 15.28 -0.28 9.03
N LYS A 130 15.47 0.71 9.91
CA LYS A 130 16.22 0.57 11.17
C LYS A 130 15.41 -0.20 12.21
N ASN A 131 14.15 0.19 12.37
CA ASN A 131 13.33 -0.25 13.50
C ASN A 131 12.09 -1.05 13.07
N VAL A 132 11.28 -0.53 12.14
CA VAL A 132 9.96 -1.10 11.83
C VAL A 132 9.64 -1.05 10.34
N VAL A 133 9.09 -2.14 9.81
CA VAL A 133 8.33 -2.15 8.56
C VAL A 133 6.86 -2.22 8.91
N VAL A 134 6.07 -1.29 8.40
CA VAL A 134 4.60 -1.26 8.51
C VAL A 134 4.01 -1.70 7.19
N THR A 135 3.12 -2.67 7.21
CA THR A 135 2.44 -3.16 6.02
C THR A 135 0.99 -3.54 6.29
N THR A 136 0.28 -3.90 5.26
CA THR A 136 -1.10 -4.40 5.37
C THR A 136 -1.26 -5.70 4.60
N LEU A 137 -2.14 -6.57 5.09
CA LEU A 137 -2.44 -7.84 4.49
C LEU A 137 -3.90 -8.23 4.71
N ARG A 138 -4.50 -8.79 3.68
CA ARG A 138 -5.82 -9.40 3.75
C ARG A 138 -5.71 -10.83 4.29
N ASP A 139 -6.76 -11.31 4.99
CA ASP A 139 -6.83 -12.73 5.36
C ASP A 139 -7.29 -13.57 4.16
N TYR A 140 -6.33 -14.11 3.43
CA TYR A 140 -6.57 -14.96 2.27
C TYR A 140 -7.04 -16.39 2.63
N LYS A 141 -6.99 -16.81 3.89
CA LYS A 141 -7.42 -18.17 4.29
C LYS A 141 -8.90 -18.41 4.11
N ASN A 142 -9.72 -17.36 4.28
CA ASN A 142 -11.16 -17.42 4.25
C ASN A 142 -11.74 -16.87 2.94
N GLN A 143 -10.88 -16.62 1.95
CA GLN A 143 -11.33 -16.10 0.66
C GLN A 143 -11.75 -17.26 -0.24
N ASP A 144 -13.00 -17.20 -0.67
CA ASP A 144 -13.52 -18.07 -1.72
C ASP A 144 -12.98 -17.56 -3.05
N PHE A 145 -11.97 -18.24 -3.59
CA PHE A 145 -11.38 -17.88 -4.88
C PHE A 145 -12.33 -18.30 -6.00
N ARG A 146 -12.87 -17.32 -6.68
CA ARG A 146 -13.65 -17.49 -7.91
C ARG A 146 -12.75 -17.14 -9.10
N ASP A 147 -13.09 -17.68 -10.28
CA ASP A 147 -12.33 -17.36 -11.51
C ASP A 147 -12.27 -15.85 -11.78
N ARG A 148 -13.32 -15.13 -11.38
CA ARG A 148 -13.47 -13.68 -11.55
C ARG A 148 -14.22 -13.09 -10.38
N GLU A 149 -13.74 -11.95 -9.90
CA GLU A 149 -14.37 -11.23 -8.80
C GLU A 149 -14.32 -9.72 -9.04
N PHE A 150 -15.42 -9.05 -8.78
CA PHE A 150 -15.44 -7.59 -8.64
C PHE A 150 -15.40 -7.23 -7.16
N SER A 151 -14.53 -6.29 -6.80
CA SER A 151 -14.57 -5.69 -5.46
C SER A 151 -15.87 -4.92 -5.25
N GLN A 152 -16.21 -4.63 -4.00
CA GLN A 152 -17.26 -3.64 -3.74
C GLN A 152 -16.84 -2.29 -4.33
N PRO A 153 -17.66 -1.67 -5.21
CA PRO A 153 -17.31 -0.40 -5.79
C PRO A 153 -17.21 0.70 -4.72
N LEU A 154 -16.21 1.56 -4.86
CA LEU A 154 -16.11 2.80 -4.11
C LEU A 154 -16.74 3.91 -4.94
N ALA A 155 -17.91 4.39 -4.53
CA ALA A 155 -18.48 5.61 -5.07
C ALA A 155 -18.00 6.82 -4.25
N VAL A 156 -17.47 7.83 -4.94
CA VAL A 156 -17.03 9.08 -4.35
C VAL A 156 -17.84 10.21 -4.98
N HIS A 157 -18.48 11.02 -4.15
CA HIS A 157 -19.36 12.10 -4.57
C HIS A 157 -18.73 13.44 -4.23
N ALA A 158 -18.69 14.36 -5.22
CA ALA A 158 -18.25 15.74 -5.03
C ALA A 158 -19.27 16.67 -5.72
N GLY A 159 -20.16 17.26 -4.94
CA GLY A 159 -21.28 18.02 -5.48
C GLY A 159 -22.22 17.12 -6.30
N ASN A 160 -22.44 17.49 -7.57
CA ASN A 160 -23.26 16.73 -8.51
C ASN A 160 -22.49 15.62 -9.26
N ASP A 161 -21.18 15.57 -9.09
CA ASP A 161 -20.33 14.61 -9.76
C ASP A 161 -20.14 13.36 -8.93
N THR A 162 -20.12 12.21 -9.59
CA THR A 162 -19.86 10.91 -8.96
C THR A 162 -18.82 10.16 -9.76
N LYS A 163 -17.74 9.76 -9.06
CA LYS A 163 -16.77 8.81 -9.59
C LYS A 163 -16.93 7.48 -8.90
N ILE A 164 -16.85 6.42 -9.67
CA ILE A 164 -16.91 5.04 -9.16
C ILE A 164 -15.58 4.37 -9.48
N PHE A 165 -14.93 3.86 -8.44
CA PHE A 165 -13.73 3.02 -8.56
C PHE A 165 -14.13 1.56 -8.30
N LEU A 166 -13.74 0.68 -9.20
CA LEU A 166 -14.05 -0.74 -9.14
C LEU A 166 -12.80 -1.55 -9.45
N GLU A 167 -12.43 -2.48 -8.58
CA GLU A 167 -11.40 -3.47 -8.88
C GLU A 167 -12.04 -4.72 -9.48
N TYR A 168 -11.44 -5.22 -10.53
CA TYR A 168 -11.72 -6.52 -11.12
C TYR A 168 -10.52 -7.43 -10.93
N HIS A 169 -10.75 -8.57 -10.29
CA HIS A 169 -9.75 -9.60 -10.06
C HIS A 169 -9.98 -10.76 -11.01
N HIS A 170 -8.95 -11.13 -11.73
CA HIS A 170 -8.93 -12.30 -12.61
C HIS A 170 -7.92 -13.29 -12.06
N TYR A 171 -8.39 -14.39 -11.48
CA TYR A 171 -7.58 -15.44 -10.87
C TYR A 171 -7.04 -16.38 -11.93
N ASP A 172 -5.81 -16.87 -11.74
CA ASP A 172 -5.20 -17.86 -12.62
C ASP A 172 -5.83 -19.23 -12.36
N TYR A 173 -6.30 -19.88 -13.40
CA TYR A 173 -6.90 -21.21 -13.29
C TYR A 173 -5.87 -22.27 -12.85
N ASN A 174 -4.63 -22.11 -13.28
CA ASN A 174 -3.54 -23.08 -13.00
C ASN A 174 -2.81 -22.79 -11.68
N ASP A 175 -2.87 -21.56 -11.18
CA ASP A 175 -2.26 -21.15 -9.90
C ASP A 175 -3.24 -20.30 -9.08
N LYS A 176 -3.99 -20.95 -8.20
CA LYS A 176 -4.98 -20.31 -7.32
C LYS A 176 -4.41 -19.20 -6.42
N ASN A 177 -3.09 -19.13 -6.29
CA ASN A 177 -2.43 -18.07 -5.55
C ASN A 177 -2.07 -16.86 -6.42
N ALA A 178 -2.20 -16.94 -7.73
CA ALA A 178 -1.90 -15.89 -8.67
C ALA A 178 -3.17 -15.26 -9.26
N TRP A 179 -3.19 -13.95 -9.37
CA TRP A 179 -4.26 -13.22 -10.07
C TRP A 179 -3.74 -11.92 -10.64
N SER A 180 -4.57 -11.27 -11.44
CA SER A 180 -4.36 -9.88 -11.83
C SER A 180 -5.48 -9.00 -11.32
N THR A 181 -5.16 -7.74 -11.02
CA THR A 181 -6.13 -6.72 -10.64
C THR A 181 -6.18 -5.65 -11.72
N THR A 182 -7.38 -5.35 -12.19
CA THR A 182 -7.66 -4.20 -13.06
C THR A 182 -8.52 -3.21 -12.30
N VAL A 183 -8.19 -1.93 -12.35
CA VAL A 183 -8.98 -0.87 -11.72
C VAL A 183 -9.73 -0.11 -12.82
N TYR A 184 -11.02 0.07 -12.63
CA TYR A 184 -11.86 0.92 -13.47
C TYR A 184 -12.22 2.19 -12.68
N GLU A 185 -11.96 3.35 -13.28
CA GLU A 185 -12.49 4.65 -12.83
C GLU A 185 -13.62 5.03 -13.80
N MET A 186 -14.84 5.12 -13.31
CA MET A 186 -16.01 5.47 -14.10
C MET A 186 -16.50 6.86 -13.70
N ASN A 187 -16.80 7.70 -14.71
CA ASN A 187 -17.38 9.03 -14.54
C ASN A 187 -18.51 9.18 -15.56
N GLY A 188 -19.74 9.01 -15.12
CA GLY A 188 -20.89 8.93 -16.02
C GLY A 188 -20.77 7.75 -16.97
N THR A 189 -20.73 8.03 -18.28
CA THR A 189 -20.55 7.02 -19.35
C THR A 189 -19.09 6.69 -19.66
N ASP A 190 -18.16 7.48 -19.15
CA ASP A 190 -16.75 7.32 -19.45
C ASP A 190 -16.09 6.38 -18.44
N ALA A 191 -15.20 5.52 -18.93
CA ALA A 191 -14.42 4.62 -18.12
C ALA A 191 -12.93 4.67 -18.49
N THR A 192 -12.10 4.85 -17.48
CA THR A 192 -10.64 4.72 -17.59
C THR A 192 -10.20 3.43 -16.95
N THR A 193 -9.33 2.68 -17.62
CA THR A 193 -8.85 1.39 -17.15
C THR A 193 -7.37 1.45 -16.79
N TYR A 194 -7.03 0.94 -15.61
CA TYR A 194 -5.66 0.84 -15.09
C TYR A 194 -5.32 -0.63 -14.81
N GLY A 195 -4.14 -1.04 -15.16
CA GLY A 195 -3.72 -2.43 -15.02
C GLY A 195 -3.67 -3.16 -16.37
N PRO A 196 -3.66 -4.49 -16.40
CA PRO A 196 -3.71 -5.36 -15.23
C PRO A 196 -2.41 -5.37 -14.40
N TYR A 197 -2.57 -5.42 -13.08
CA TYR A 197 -1.47 -5.55 -12.12
C TYR A 197 -1.35 -7.00 -11.68
N ALA A 198 -0.21 -7.63 -11.88
CA ALA A 198 0.02 -8.99 -11.41
C ALA A 198 0.09 -9.02 -9.88
N ARG A 199 -0.60 -9.98 -9.29
CA ARG A 199 -0.72 -10.18 -7.84
C ARG A 199 -0.53 -11.65 -7.48
N ARG A 200 -0.10 -11.88 -6.24
CA ARG A 200 0.00 -13.22 -5.65
C ARG A 200 -0.41 -13.17 -4.18
N SER A 201 -1.18 -14.17 -3.74
CA SER A 201 -1.58 -14.32 -2.33
C SER A 201 -0.35 -14.38 -1.43
N MET A 202 -0.46 -13.74 -0.28
CA MET A 202 0.51 -13.85 0.79
C MET A 202 -0.24 -14.16 2.09
N PHE A 203 0.13 -15.24 2.75
CA PHE A 203 -0.47 -15.64 4.02
C PHE A 203 0.34 -15.08 5.19
N PHE A 204 -0.32 -14.83 6.33
CA PHE A 204 0.34 -14.31 7.55
C PHE A 204 1.56 -15.14 7.96
N LYS A 205 1.43 -16.48 7.93
CA LYS A 205 2.54 -17.39 8.26
C LYS A 205 3.71 -17.26 7.29
N GLN A 206 3.43 -17.13 6.00
CA GLN A 206 4.43 -16.95 4.96
C GLN A 206 5.17 -15.62 5.13
N MET A 207 4.43 -14.52 5.32
CA MET A 207 5.01 -13.20 5.58
C MET A 207 5.87 -13.20 6.86
N ALA A 208 5.39 -13.84 7.94
CA ALA A 208 6.16 -13.97 9.17
C ALA A 208 7.47 -14.74 8.95
N ASN A 209 7.44 -15.85 8.22
CA ASN A 209 8.64 -16.63 7.91
C ASN A 209 9.65 -15.82 7.08
N PHE A 210 9.18 -15.10 6.04
CA PHE A 210 10.06 -14.24 5.23
C PHE A 210 10.65 -13.11 6.06
N SER A 211 9.88 -12.52 6.96
CA SER A 211 10.34 -11.46 7.87
C SER A 211 11.43 -11.98 8.82
N ILE A 212 11.23 -13.16 9.42
CA ILE A 212 12.22 -13.80 10.31
C ILE A 212 13.51 -14.10 9.52
N THR A 213 13.39 -14.66 8.31
CA THR A 213 14.53 -14.93 7.43
C THR A 213 15.29 -13.64 7.08
N ALA A 214 14.58 -12.52 6.99
CA ALA A 214 15.15 -11.20 6.76
C ALA A 214 15.72 -10.53 8.03
N GLY A 215 15.71 -11.21 9.18
CA GLY A 215 16.28 -10.74 10.45
C GLY A 215 15.31 -10.04 11.38
N ALA A 216 13.99 -10.16 11.15
CA ALA A 216 13.00 -9.61 12.08
C ALA A 216 13.03 -10.32 13.43
N ARG A 217 12.90 -9.54 14.51
CA ARG A 217 12.75 -10.03 15.89
C ARG A 217 11.30 -10.29 16.24
N GLN A 218 10.39 -9.46 15.72
CA GLN A 218 8.97 -9.56 16.01
C GLN A 218 8.15 -9.35 14.74
N PHE A 219 7.07 -10.09 14.63
CA PHE A 219 6.01 -9.94 13.64
C PHE A 219 4.70 -9.79 14.40
N TYR A 220 4.06 -8.64 14.30
CA TYR A 220 2.88 -8.32 15.06
C TYR A 220 1.70 -7.94 14.15
N VAL A 221 0.55 -8.59 14.36
CA VAL A 221 -0.72 -8.27 13.70
C VAL A 221 -1.56 -7.42 14.64
N HIS A 222 -1.82 -6.18 14.28
CA HIS A 222 -2.62 -5.24 15.07
C HIS A 222 -4.11 -5.56 14.91
N LYS A 223 -4.64 -6.42 15.77
CA LYS A 223 -6.02 -6.95 15.67
C LYS A 223 -7.09 -5.86 15.71
N ASN A 224 -6.83 -4.76 16.41
CA ASN A 224 -7.75 -3.64 16.59
C ASN A 224 -7.57 -2.54 15.53
N LEU A 225 -6.56 -2.63 14.68
CA LEU A 225 -6.30 -1.66 13.62
C LEU A 225 -6.70 -2.26 12.28
N MET A 226 -7.67 -1.63 11.63
CA MET A 226 -8.13 -2.02 10.31
C MET A 226 -7.79 -0.92 9.31
N TYR A 227 -6.96 -1.25 8.34
CA TYR A 227 -6.63 -0.37 7.24
C TYR A 227 -7.66 -0.52 6.12
N LYS A 228 -8.21 0.61 5.66
CA LYS A 228 -9.11 0.64 4.51
C LYS A 228 -8.41 1.31 3.33
N SER A 229 -8.29 0.57 2.23
CA SER A 229 -7.81 1.12 0.96
C SER A 229 -8.70 2.26 0.45
N LEU A 230 -8.15 3.16 -0.37
CA LEU A 230 -8.88 4.29 -0.96
C LEU A 230 -9.77 3.89 -2.14
N ILE A 231 -9.42 2.83 -2.85
CA ILE A 231 -10.11 2.40 -4.08
C ILE A 231 -10.96 1.15 -3.92
N LYS A 232 -10.93 0.51 -2.75
CA LYS A 232 -11.76 -0.66 -2.42
C LYS A 232 -12.33 -0.54 -1.02
N LYS A 233 -13.52 -1.11 -0.79
CA LYS A 233 -14.16 -1.09 0.53
C LYS A 233 -13.67 -2.20 1.48
N ASN A 234 -12.71 -3.00 1.07
CA ASN A 234 -12.17 -4.08 1.88
C ASN A 234 -11.25 -3.57 2.98
N TYR A 235 -11.28 -4.23 4.11
CA TYR A 235 -10.38 -3.98 5.23
C TYR A 235 -9.20 -4.95 5.18
N GLU A 236 -8.04 -4.44 5.56
CA GLU A 236 -6.78 -5.15 5.65
C GLU A 236 -6.27 -5.08 7.08
N HIS A 237 -5.64 -6.15 7.55
CA HIS A 237 -4.95 -6.14 8.83
C HIS A 237 -3.67 -5.30 8.74
N VAL A 238 -3.47 -4.45 9.73
CA VAL A 238 -2.20 -3.72 9.88
C VAL A 238 -1.19 -4.64 10.55
N ILE A 239 0.01 -4.67 10.01
CA ILE A 239 1.12 -5.51 10.47
C ILE A 239 2.33 -4.61 10.71
N SER A 240 3.03 -4.83 11.81
CA SER A 240 4.35 -4.27 12.04
C SER A 240 5.39 -5.36 12.24
N ILE A 241 6.56 -5.16 11.63
CA ILE A 241 7.72 -6.06 11.66
C ILE A 241 8.87 -5.26 12.26
N SER A 242 9.41 -5.68 13.41
CA SER A 242 10.51 -4.96 14.10
C SER A 242 11.82 -5.74 14.09
N PHE A 243 12.94 -5.00 14.24
CA PHE A 243 14.33 -5.50 14.10
C PHE A 243 15.18 -5.21 15.31
#